data_1bfabca40ada49048594467febb60fa3
#
_entry.id   1bfabca40ada49048594467febb60fa3
#
_cell.length_a   1.000
_cell.length_b   1.000
_cell.length_c   1.000
_cell.angle_alpha   90.00
_cell.angle_beta   90.00
_cell.angle_gamma   90.00
#
_symmetry.space_group_name_H-M   'P 1'
#
loop_
_entity.id
_entity.type
_entity.pdbx_description
1 polymer ?
#
loop_
_entity_poly.entity_id
_entity_poly.type
_entity_poly.pdbx_seq_one_letter_code
_entity_poly.pdbx_strand_id
1 'polypeptide(L)'
;MDDNILVIGIAGGTGSGKTTLMNNLISRCEGMVTVISHDNYYKRHDDMTYEERSQLNYDEPAAFDTSLMVYHLEELRRGHAIECPVYDFTIHNRSEQTIHIVPKKVIIVEGILIFENEELRNLMDIRIFVDTDADIRLCRRIKRDVNKRGRTLESVLKQYQDTVKPMHERYVEPSKKYANIVVPEGGKIWWRWT
;
A
#
# COMPACT_ATOMS: atom_id res chain seq x y z
N MET A 1 -11.90 1.19 30.08
CA MET A 1 -10.59 1.45 29.45
C MET A 1 -10.89 1.76 28.02
N ASP A 2 -10.59 2.99 27.56
CA ASP A 2 -10.76 3.33 26.16
C ASP A 2 -9.81 2.44 25.35
N ASP A 3 -10.37 1.39 24.75
CA ASP A 3 -9.67 0.50 23.81
C ASP A 3 -9.54 1.26 22.47
N ASN A 4 -8.82 2.37 22.50
CA ASN A 4 -8.62 3.16 21.29
C ASN A 4 -7.65 2.41 20.37
N ILE A 5 -8.15 1.90 19.26
CA ILE A 5 -7.34 1.20 18.25
C ILE A 5 -6.46 2.23 17.54
N LEU A 6 -5.14 2.02 17.61
CA LEU A 6 -4.15 2.87 16.95
C LEU A 6 -4.04 2.52 15.45
N VAL A 7 -4.20 3.50 14.58
CA VAL A 7 -4.05 3.31 13.12
C VAL A 7 -2.76 3.97 12.62
N ILE A 8 -1.89 3.17 12.00
CA ILE A 8 -0.62 3.61 11.44
C ILE A 8 -0.66 3.45 9.92
N GLY A 9 -0.55 4.56 9.18
CA GLY A 9 -0.41 4.55 7.74
C GLY A 9 1.05 4.50 7.31
N ILE A 10 1.40 3.60 6.38
CA ILE A 10 2.75 3.50 5.79
C ILE A 10 2.65 3.71 4.28
N ALA A 11 2.98 4.91 3.83
CA ALA A 11 3.01 5.28 2.42
C ALA A 11 4.43 5.35 1.84
N GLY A 12 4.52 5.50 0.53
CA GLY A 12 5.77 5.66 -0.21
C GLY A 12 5.72 4.95 -1.56
N GLY A 13 6.62 5.29 -2.46
CA GLY A 13 6.64 4.75 -3.82
C GLY A 13 6.82 3.23 -3.89
N THR A 14 6.47 2.64 -5.03
CA THR A 14 6.80 1.22 -5.28
C THR A 14 8.30 0.99 -5.15
N GLY A 15 8.70 -0.08 -4.46
CA GLY A 15 10.13 -0.38 -4.21
C GLY A 15 10.78 0.45 -3.10
N SER A 16 10.06 1.36 -2.41
CA SER A 16 10.63 2.19 -1.34
C SER A 16 11.03 1.39 -0.09
N GLY A 17 10.40 0.25 0.18
CA GLY A 17 10.67 -0.57 1.36
C GLY A 17 9.57 -0.55 2.42
N LYS A 18 8.37 -0.08 2.09
CA LYS A 18 7.18 -0.10 2.99
C LYS A 18 6.96 -1.46 3.65
N THR A 19 6.91 -2.52 2.86
CA THR A 19 6.71 -3.89 3.36
C THR A 19 7.81 -4.33 4.33
N THR A 20 9.06 -3.91 4.10
CA THR A 20 10.18 -4.19 5.02
C THR A 20 9.98 -3.48 6.35
N LEU A 21 9.63 -2.19 6.32
CA LEU A 21 9.33 -1.43 7.53
C LEU A 21 8.15 -2.03 8.29
N MET A 22 7.06 -2.32 7.57
CA MET A 22 5.86 -2.95 8.14
C MET A 22 6.20 -4.27 8.84
N ASN A 23 6.93 -5.16 8.19
CA ASN A 23 7.32 -6.46 8.78
C ASN A 23 8.19 -6.29 10.03
N ASN A 24 9.08 -5.29 10.06
CA ASN A 24 9.88 -4.97 11.23
C ASN A 24 9.02 -4.44 12.40
N LEU A 25 7.96 -3.68 12.13
CA LEU A 25 7.02 -3.25 13.15
C LEU A 25 6.19 -4.41 13.68
N ILE A 26 5.67 -5.26 12.78
CA ILE A 26 4.89 -6.45 13.17
C ILE A 26 5.70 -7.39 14.07
N SER A 27 6.97 -7.64 13.72
CA SER A 27 7.84 -8.53 14.51
C SER A 27 8.12 -8.03 15.94
N ARG A 28 7.96 -6.72 16.18
CA ARG A 28 8.13 -6.11 17.50
C ARG A 28 6.83 -6.00 18.30
N CYS A 29 5.70 -6.10 17.63
CA CYS A 29 4.36 -5.96 18.22
C CYS A 29 3.59 -7.28 18.15
N GLU A 30 4.19 -8.38 18.64
CA GLU A 30 3.67 -9.76 18.52
C GLU A 30 2.18 -9.88 18.82
N GLY A 31 1.43 -10.39 17.85
CA GLY A 31 0.00 -10.68 17.97
C GLY A 31 -0.94 -9.48 18.09
N MET A 32 -0.43 -8.24 18.21
CA MET A 32 -1.24 -7.04 18.43
C MET A 32 -1.55 -6.24 17.17
N VAL A 33 -1.08 -6.68 16.00
CA VAL A 33 -1.19 -5.93 14.74
C VAL A 33 -2.15 -6.60 13.78
N THR A 34 -3.06 -5.81 13.21
CA THR A 34 -3.85 -6.11 12.01
C THR A 34 -3.26 -5.33 10.83
N VAL A 35 -3.15 -5.94 9.66
CA VAL A 35 -2.63 -5.30 8.45
C VAL A 35 -3.70 -5.19 7.39
N ILE A 36 -3.82 -4.00 6.80
CA ILE A 36 -4.67 -3.70 5.66
C ILE A 36 -3.80 -3.19 4.52
N SER A 37 -3.78 -3.90 3.39
CA SER A 37 -3.07 -3.46 2.19
C SER A 37 -4.01 -2.75 1.24
N HIS A 38 -3.63 -1.55 0.79
CA HIS A 38 -4.36 -0.78 -0.22
C HIS A 38 -4.47 -1.55 -1.54
N ASP A 39 -3.48 -2.39 -1.86
CA ASP A 39 -3.46 -3.19 -3.08
C ASP A 39 -4.66 -4.18 -3.16
N ASN A 40 -5.30 -4.53 -2.05
CA ASN A 40 -6.52 -5.33 -2.05
C ASN A 40 -7.76 -4.54 -2.52
N TYR A 41 -7.70 -3.23 -2.52
CA TYR A 41 -8.83 -2.34 -2.83
C TYR A 41 -8.82 -1.81 -4.27
N TYR A 42 -8.06 -2.40 -5.19
CA TYR A 42 -8.27 -2.11 -6.61
C TYR A 42 -9.72 -2.40 -7.01
N LYS A 43 -10.28 -1.58 -7.89
CA LYS A 43 -11.64 -1.75 -8.40
C LYS A 43 -11.80 -3.05 -9.16
N ARG A 44 -13.02 -3.59 -9.13
CA ARG A 44 -13.43 -4.73 -9.93
C ARG A 44 -13.80 -4.26 -11.34
N HIS A 45 -13.42 -5.04 -12.35
CA HIS A 45 -13.64 -4.77 -13.77
C HIS A 45 -14.11 -6.04 -14.49
N ASP A 46 -15.29 -6.56 -14.09
CA ASP A 46 -15.85 -7.79 -14.67
C ASP A 46 -16.42 -7.57 -16.09
N ASP A 47 -16.67 -6.31 -16.46
CA ASP A 47 -17.11 -5.85 -17.76
C ASP A 47 -15.96 -5.75 -18.80
N MET A 48 -14.71 -5.92 -18.38
CA MET A 48 -13.53 -5.81 -19.24
C MET A 48 -12.88 -7.17 -19.49
N THR A 49 -12.26 -7.34 -20.66
CA THR A 49 -11.40 -8.47 -20.95
C THR A 49 -10.07 -8.40 -20.16
N TYR A 50 -9.33 -9.51 -20.13
CA TYR A 50 -8.01 -9.51 -19.48
C TYR A 50 -7.05 -8.50 -20.15
N GLU A 51 -7.08 -8.42 -21.47
CA GLU A 51 -6.25 -7.52 -22.28
C GLU A 51 -6.54 -6.06 -21.92
N GLU A 52 -7.80 -5.68 -21.84
CA GLU A 52 -8.21 -4.34 -21.45
C GLU A 52 -7.78 -4.01 -20.02
N ARG A 53 -8.02 -4.92 -19.06
CA ARG A 53 -7.57 -4.75 -17.68
C ARG A 53 -6.05 -4.60 -17.57
N SER A 54 -5.27 -5.34 -18.37
CA SER A 54 -3.81 -5.27 -18.36
C SER A 54 -3.25 -3.91 -18.82
N GLN A 55 -4.07 -3.09 -19.52
CA GLN A 55 -3.70 -1.75 -19.99
C GLN A 55 -4.12 -0.62 -19.04
N LEU A 56 -4.89 -0.93 -17.98
CA LEU A 56 -5.31 0.07 -17.02
C LEU A 56 -4.13 0.67 -16.24
N ASN A 57 -4.29 1.93 -15.85
CA ASN A 57 -3.32 2.59 -14.98
C ASN A 57 -3.63 2.27 -13.51
N TYR A 58 -2.90 1.34 -12.93
CA TYR A 58 -3.05 0.93 -11.53
C TYR A 58 -2.29 1.81 -10.52
N ASP A 59 -1.60 2.84 -10.99
CA ASP A 59 -0.82 3.74 -10.14
C ASP A 59 -1.54 5.08 -9.87
N GLU A 60 -2.80 5.23 -10.30
CA GLU A 60 -3.61 6.44 -10.08
C GLU A 60 -4.73 6.22 -9.03
N PRO A 61 -5.20 7.30 -8.36
CA PRO A 61 -6.25 7.20 -7.34
C PRO A 61 -7.56 6.58 -7.85
N ALA A 62 -7.92 6.83 -9.11
CA ALA A 62 -9.14 6.31 -9.72
C ALA A 62 -9.19 4.79 -9.83
N ALA A 63 -8.03 4.10 -9.77
CA ALA A 63 -7.95 2.64 -9.81
C ALA A 63 -8.45 1.97 -8.52
N PHE A 64 -8.55 2.72 -7.42
CA PHE A 64 -8.86 2.17 -6.11
C PHE A 64 -10.31 2.44 -5.69
N ASP A 65 -10.88 1.49 -4.96
CA ASP A 65 -12.14 1.62 -4.22
C ASP A 65 -11.85 2.19 -2.83
N THR A 66 -11.44 3.46 -2.80
CA THR A 66 -11.03 4.13 -1.57
C THR A 66 -12.20 4.27 -0.59
N SER A 67 -13.42 4.45 -1.09
CA SER A 67 -14.61 4.55 -0.24
C SER A 67 -14.86 3.26 0.55
N LEU A 68 -14.70 2.10 -0.09
CA LEU A 68 -14.77 0.81 0.60
C LEU A 68 -13.68 0.67 1.66
N MET A 69 -12.46 1.14 1.37
CA MET A 69 -11.36 1.09 2.34
C MET A 69 -11.61 2.00 3.54
N VAL A 70 -12.13 3.20 3.31
CA VAL A 70 -12.55 4.13 4.38
C VAL A 70 -13.59 3.45 5.28
N TYR A 71 -14.67 2.92 4.69
CA TYR A 71 -15.70 2.21 5.44
C TYR A 71 -15.14 1.04 6.26
N HIS A 72 -14.29 0.20 5.67
CA HIS A 72 -13.66 -0.91 6.37
C HIS A 72 -12.75 -0.45 7.53
N LEU A 73 -12.01 0.63 7.35
CA LEU A 73 -11.13 1.15 8.40
C LEU A 73 -11.95 1.75 9.55
N GLU A 74 -13.07 2.40 9.27
CA GLU A 74 -14.00 2.87 10.30
C GLU A 74 -14.60 1.72 11.10
N GLU A 75 -15.05 0.64 10.44
CA GLU A 75 -15.59 -0.53 11.13
C GLU A 75 -14.54 -1.20 12.03
N LEU A 76 -13.32 -1.34 11.53
CA LEU A 76 -12.22 -1.87 12.34
C LEU A 76 -11.90 -0.97 13.55
N ARG A 77 -11.94 0.37 13.40
CA ARG A 77 -11.77 1.30 14.52
C ARG A 77 -12.88 1.20 15.57
N ARG A 78 -14.09 0.80 15.17
CA ARG A 78 -15.23 0.53 16.06
C ARG A 78 -15.13 -0.85 16.74
N GLY A 79 -14.12 -1.65 16.41
CA GLY A 79 -13.96 -3.01 16.92
C GLY A 79 -14.70 -4.08 16.12
N HIS A 80 -15.26 -3.75 14.97
CA HIS A 80 -15.98 -4.68 14.12
C HIS A 80 -15.05 -5.37 13.13
N ALA A 81 -15.29 -6.67 12.87
CA ALA A 81 -14.60 -7.39 11.82
C ALA A 81 -15.11 -6.99 10.43
N ILE A 82 -14.28 -7.15 9.41
CA ILE A 82 -14.59 -6.85 8.01
C ILE A 82 -14.29 -8.03 7.09
N GLU A 83 -14.92 -8.03 5.91
CA GLU A 83 -14.59 -8.92 4.79
C GLU A 83 -13.72 -8.16 3.79
N CYS A 84 -12.41 -8.21 4.00
CA CYS A 84 -11.45 -7.52 3.15
C CYS A 84 -11.40 -8.16 1.75
N PRO A 85 -11.54 -7.40 0.65
CA PRO A 85 -11.41 -7.95 -0.69
C PRO A 85 -10.01 -8.50 -0.92
N VAL A 86 -9.89 -9.41 -1.89
CA VAL A 86 -8.62 -9.96 -2.37
C VAL A 86 -8.46 -9.59 -3.84
N TYR A 87 -7.35 -8.95 -4.18
CA TYR A 87 -7.02 -8.63 -5.56
C TYR A 87 -6.06 -9.68 -6.14
N ASP A 88 -6.42 -10.26 -7.26
CA ASP A 88 -5.60 -11.22 -7.99
C ASP A 88 -4.82 -10.53 -9.11
N PHE A 89 -3.52 -10.34 -8.89
CA PHE A 89 -2.62 -9.72 -9.86
C PHE A 89 -2.41 -10.57 -11.13
N THR A 90 -2.73 -11.87 -11.10
CA THR A 90 -2.54 -12.75 -12.27
C THR A 90 -3.62 -12.54 -13.31
N ILE A 91 -4.82 -12.16 -12.89
CA ILE A 91 -5.95 -11.88 -13.76
C ILE A 91 -6.30 -10.38 -13.85
N HIS A 92 -5.55 -9.52 -13.17
CA HIS A 92 -5.81 -8.10 -13.07
C HIS A 92 -7.25 -7.76 -12.65
N ASN A 93 -7.77 -8.49 -11.64
CA ASN A 93 -9.13 -8.25 -11.13
C ASN A 93 -9.26 -8.61 -9.66
N ARG A 94 -10.35 -8.12 -9.03
CA ARG A 94 -10.74 -8.52 -7.68
C ARG A 94 -11.28 -9.95 -7.70
N SER A 95 -10.80 -10.80 -6.77
CA SER A 95 -11.30 -12.16 -6.56
C SER A 95 -12.73 -12.15 -6.00
N GLU A 96 -13.44 -13.27 -6.13
CA GLU A 96 -14.69 -13.52 -5.39
C GLU A 96 -14.44 -13.81 -3.89
N GLN A 97 -13.22 -14.15 -3.54
CA GLN A 97 -12.86 -14.45 -2.16
C GLN A 97 -12.62 -13.19 -1.36
N THR A 98 -12.94 -13.25 -0.07
CA THR A 98 -12.60 -12.23 0.92
C THR A 98 -11.73 -12.82 2.02
N ILE A 99 -11.09 -11.96 2.79
CA ILE A 99 -10.36 -12.33 3.99
C ILE A 99 -11.10 -11.74 5.18
N HIS A 100 -11.54 -12.60 6.10
CA HIS A 100 -12.11 -12.15 7.37
C HIS A 100 -11.03 -11.55 8.25
N ILE A 101 -11.14 -10.26 8.55
CA ILE A 101 -10.16 -9.51 9.35
C ILE A 101 -10.83 -9.00 10.62
N VAL A 102 -10.26 -9.39 11.76
CA VAL A 102 -10.66 -8.91 13.09
C VAL A 102 -9.67 -7.83 13.55
N PRO A 103 -10.14 -6.70 14.07
CA PRO A 103 -9.26 -5.64 14.53
C PRO A 103 -8.47 -6.07 15.77
N LYS A 104 -7.25 -5.58 15.86
CA LYS A 104 -6.38 -5.68 17.02
C LYS A 104 -6.06 -4.29 17.55
N LYS A 105 -5.23 -4.18 18.59
CA LYS A 105 -4.87 -2.88 19.20
C LYS A 105 -4.18 -1.91 18.25
N VAL A 106 -3.48 -2.44 17.23
CA VAL A 106 -2.81 -1.65 16.20
C VAL A 106 -3.28 -2.12 14.83
N ILE A 107 -3.67 -1.18 13.98
CA ILE A 107 -3.95 -1.42 12.57
C ILE A 107 -2.86 -0.75 11.75
N ILE A 108 -2.18 -1.49 10.89
CA ILE A 108 -1.26 -0.93 9.91
C ILE A 108 -1.94 -0.92 8.55
N VAL A 109 -2.06 0.27 7.97
CA VAL A 109 -2.54 0.49 6.60
C VAL A 109 -1.34 0.79 5.72
N GLU A 110 -1.11 0.02 4.65
CA GLU A 110 0.01 0.27 3.76
C GLU A 110 -0.44 0.44 2.30
N GLY A 111 0.22 1.31 1.56
CA GLY A 111 -0.04 1.50 0.15
C GLY A 111 0.66 2.72 -0.45
N ILE A 112 0.65 2.80 -1.78
CA ILE A 112 1.32 3.89 -2.49
C ILE A 112 0.54 5.22 -2.43
N LEU A 113 -0.80 5.16 -2.34
CA LEU A 113 -1.70 6.32 -2.46
C LEU A 113 -2.56 6.56 -1.20
N ILE A 114 -2.28 5.90 -0.08
CA ILE A 114 -3.11 6.00 1.13
C ILE A 114 -3.11 7.40 1.77
N PHE A 115 -2.18 8.28 1.40
CA PHE A 115 -2.15 9.66 1.87
C PHE A 115 -2.74 10.65 0.86
N GLU A 116 -3.14 10.20 -0.32
CA GLU A 116 -3.73 11.07 -1.33
C GLU A 116 -5.16 11.47 -0.95
N ASN A 117 -5.98 10.52 -0.51
CA ASN A 117 -7.37 10.77 -0.10
C ASN A 117 -7.45 11.33 1.33
N GLU A 118 -8.20 12.43 1.51
CA GLU A 118 -8.30 13.14 2.79
C GLU A 118 -9.05 12.35 3.85
N GLU A 119 -10.17 11.72 3.52
CA GLU A 119 -10.95 10.93 4.47
C GLU A 119 -10.13 9.76 5.02
N LEU A 120 -9.44 9.04 4.12
CA LEU A 120 -8.56 7.94 4.50
C LEU A 120 -7.41 8.42 5.40
N ARG A 121 -6.79 9.57 5.08
CA ARG A 121 -5.72 10.16 5.90
C ARG A 121 -6.19 10.50 7.31
N ASN A 122 -7.40 11.03 7.44
CA ASN A 122 -7.95 11.47 8.72
C ASN A 122 -8.27 10.31 9.67
N LEU A 123 -8.35 9.09 9.16
CA LEU A 123 -8.47 7.88 9.97
C LEU A 123 -7.14 7.36 10.51
N MET A 124 -6.00 7.96 10.12
CA MET A 124 -4.67 7.52 10.54
C MET A 124 -4.11 8.41 11.64
N ASP A 125 -3.80 7.83 12.79
CA ASP A 125 -3.23 8.53 13.93
C ASP A 125 -1.73 8.86 13.72
N ILE A 126 -1.00 7.94 13.08
CA ILE A 126 0.41 8.11 12.69
C ILE A 126 0.57 7.84 11.20
N ARG A 127 1.20 8.77 10.50
CA ARG A 127 1.48 8.68 9.06
C ARG A 127 2.97 8.65 8.81
N ILE A 128 3.47 7.54 8.26
CA ILE A 128 4.87 7.29 7.97
C ILE A 128 5.06 7.25 6.46
N PHE A 129 5.93 8.09 5.93
CA PHE A 129 6.31 8.04 4.52
C PHE A 129 7.70 7.43 4.37
N VAL A 130 7.81 6.36 3.58
CA VAL A 130 9.09 5.71 3.29
C VAL A 130 9.68 6.33 2.05
N ASP A 131 10.70 7.16 2.26
CA ASP A 131 11.39 7.94 1.24
C ASP A 131 12.64 7.20 0.77
N THR A 132 12.73 6.98 -0.54
CA THR A 132 13.85 6.26 -1.16
C THR A 132 14.05 6.80 -2.57
N ASP A 133 15.26 7.03 -2.96
CA ASP A 133 15.62 7.56 -4.28
C ASP A 133 15.04 6.73 -5.42
N ALA A 134 14.71 7.40 -6.52
CA ALA A 134 13.97 6.79 -7.63
C ALA A 134 14.73 5.65 -8.31
N ASP A 135 16.05 5.75 -8.43
CA ASP A 135 16.93 4.73 -9.00
C ASP A 135 16.98 3.48 -8.13
N ILE A 136 17.09 3.64 -6.80
CA ILE A 136 17.06 2.54 -5.84
C ILE A 136 15.70 1.84 -5.88
N ARG A 137 14.60 2.61 -5.93
CA ARG A 137 13.25 2.05 -6.04
C ARG A 137 13.07 1.27 -7.34
N LEU A 138 13.56 1.80 -8.46
CA LEU A 138 13.50 1.13 -9.76
C LEU A 138 14.28 -0.19 -9.76
N CYS A 139 15.52 -0.18 -9.26
CA CYS A 139 16.34 -1.39 -9.15
C CYS A 139 15.65 -2.48 -8.31
N ARG A 140 15.05 -2.11 -7.17
CA ARG A 140 14.31 -3.03 -6.31
C ARG A 140 13.05 -3.56 -6.99
N ARG A 141 12.32 -2.70 -7.72
CA ARG A 141 11.14 -3.08 -8.49
C ARG A 141 11.49 -4.09 -9.60
N ILE A 142 12.52 -3.80 -10.40
CA ILE A 142 12.99 -4.71 -11.45
C ILE A 142 13.31 -6.08 -10.85
N LYS A 143 14.15 -6.12 -9.81
CA LYS A 143 14.54 -7.37 -9.15
C LYS A 143 13.34 -8.17 -8.63
N ARG A 144 12.37 -7.50 -8.03
CA ARG A 144 11.15 -8.13 -7.52
C ARG A 144 10.28 -8.66 -8.66
N ASP A 145 9.98 -7.82 -9.65
CA ASP A 145 8.98 -8.13 -10.68
C ASP A 145 9.51 -9.17 -11.68
N VAL A 146 10.80 -9.15 -11.99
CA VAL A 146 11.43 -10.19 -12.82
C VAL A 146 11.53 -11.52 -12.06
N ASN A 147 12.10 -11.52 -10.84
CA ASN A 147 12.40 -12.77 -10.14
C ASN A 147 11.20 -13.42 -9.45
N LYS A 148 10.20 -12.60 -9.00
CA LYS A 148 9.08 -13.12 -8.21
C LYS A 148 7.74 -13.09 -8.92
N ARG A 149 7.60 -12.26 -9.98
CA ARG A 149 6.35 -12.07 -10.72
C ARG A 149 6.43 -12.55 -12.18
N GLY A 150 7.59 -13.08 -12.60
CA GLY A 150 7.82 -13.63 -13.93
C GLY A 150 7.71 -12.62 -15.07
N ARG A 151 7.85 -11.32 -14.79
CA ARG A 151 7.77 -10.26 -15.81
C ARG A 151 9.10 -10.10 -16.55
N THR A 152 9.02 -9.67 -17.81
CA THR A 152 10.22 -9.30 -18.56
C THR A 152 10.74 -7.93 -18.12
N LEU A 153 12.05 -7.72 -18.22
CA LEU A 153 12.68 -6.44 -17.92
C LEU A 153 12.06 -5.28 -18.73
N GLU A 154 11.84 -5.52 -20.02
CA GLU A 154 11.23 -4.55 -20.94
C GLU A 154 9.83 -4.14 -20.48
N SER A 155 8.98 -5.12 -20.11
CA SER A 155 7.64 -4.87 -19.59
C SER A 155 7.67 -4.02 -18.30
N VAL A 156 8.62 -4.29 -17.39
CA VAL A 156 8.76 -3.51 -16.14
C VAL A 156 9.21 -2.10 -16.43
N LEU A 157 10.19 -1.90 -17.31
CA LEU A 157 10.71 -0.59 -17.69
C LEU A 157 9.66 0.24 -18.44
N LYS A 158 8.94 -0.38 -19.38
CA LYS A 158 7.85 0.30 -20.10
C LYS A 158 6.79 0.80 -19.14
N GLN A 159 6.27 -0.04 -18.25
CA GLN A 159 5.27 0.37 -17.26
C GLN A 159 5.81 1.46 -16.32
N TYR A 160 7.10 1.36 -15.94
CA TYR A 160 7.70 2.38 -15.08
C TYR A 160 7.69 3.77 -15.73
N GLN A 161 8.00 3.84 -17.01
CA GLN A 161 8.01 5.09 -17.77
C GLN A 161 6.61 5.62 -18.07
N ASP A 162 5.69 4.72 -18.46
CA ASP A 162 4.36 5.09 -18.94
C ASP A 162 3.41 5.48 -17.79
N THR A 163 3.46 4.80 -16.65
CA THR A 163 2.50 5.00 -15.55
C THR A 163 3.17 5.25 -14.20
N VAL A 164 4.09 4.39 -13.76
CA VAL A 164 4.58 4.40 -12.38
C VAL A 164 5.29 5.70 -12.02
N LYS A 165 6.22 6.17 -12.87
CA LYS A 165 6.97 7.41 -12.61
C LYS A 165 6.07 8.64 -12.70
N PRO A 166 5.26 8.86 -13.76
CA PRO A 166 4.35 9.99 -13.84
C PRO A 166 3.36 10.04 -12.67
N MET A 167 2.78 8.90 -12.28
CA MET A 167 1.82 8.85 -11.16
C MET A 167 2.51 9.04 -9.80
N HIS A 168 3.73 8.56 -9.65
CA HIS A 168 4.52 8.83 -8.45
C HIS A 168 4.77 10.33 -8.27
N GLU A 169 5.21 11.01 -9.32
CA GLU A 169 5.49 12.46 -9.31
C GLU A 169 4.21 13.27 -9.08
N ARG A 170 3.08 12.80 -9.61
CA ARG A 170 1.80 13.51 -9.52
C ARG A 170 1.09 13.32 -8.18
N TYR A 171 1.09 12.11 -7.61
CA TYR A 171 0.26 11.76 -6.46
C TYR A 171 1.05 11.28 -5.24
N VAL A 172 2.05 10.42 -5.44
CA VAL A 172 2.75 9.77 -4.31
C VAL A 172 3.70 10.76 -3.64
N GLU A 173 4.61 11.36 -4.41
CA GLU A 173 5.61 12.29 -3.86
C GLU A 173 4.97 13.53 -3.19
N PRO A 174 3.95 14.20 -3.78
CA PRO A 174 3.29 15.31 -3.11
C PRO A 174 2.57 14.92 -1.82
N SER A 175 2.17 13.67 -1.65
CA SER A 175 1.49 13.18 -0.44
C SER A 175 2.42 13.08 0.78
N LYS A 176 3.73 13.07 0.58
CA LYS A 176 4.76 13.08 1.62
C LYS A 176 4.60 14.22 2.62
N LYS A 177 4.08 15.37 2.19
CA LYS A 177 3.78 16.52 3.06
C LYS A 177 2.80 16.22 4.18
N TYR A 178 1.99 15.17 4.05
CA TYR A 178 1.02 14.75 5.06
C TYR A 178 1.57 13.78 6.09
N ALA A 179 2.82 13.32 5.92
CA ALA A 179 3.46 12.40 6.85
C ALA A 179 3.86 13.10 8.16
N ASN A 180 3.70 12.40 9.29
CA ASN A 180 4.25 12.81 10.57
C ASN A 180 5.73 12.41 10.69
N ILE A 181 6.10 11.31 10.03
CA ILE A 181 7.45 10.74 10.06
C ILE A 181 7.87 10.41 8.63
N VAL A 182 9.05 10.85 8.22
CA VAL A 182 9.68 10.43 6.96
C VAL A 182 10.86 9.53 7.28
N VAL A 183 10.83 8.30 6.73
CA VAL A 183 11.88 7.30 6.93
C VAL A 183 12.72 7.22 5.65
N PRO A 184 13.97 7.69 5.67
CA PRO A 184 14.85 7.63 4.50
C PRO A 184 15.34 6.20 4.22
N GLU A 185 15.83 5.97 3.00
CA GLU A 185 16.53 4.74 2.56
C GLU A 185 15.77 3.43 2.74
N GLY A 186 14.43 3.48 2.73
CA GLY A 186 13.59 2.29 2.68
C GLY A 186 13.60 1.44 3.93
N GLY A 187 13.65 2.06 5.09
CA GLY A 187 13.49 1.37 6.37
C GLY A 187 14.69 0.52 6.80
N LYS A 188 15.81 0.60 6.13
CA LYS A 188 17.10 0.17 6.69
C LYS A 188 17.56 1.23 7.67
N ILE A 189 16.89 1.32 8.81
CA ILE A 189 17.37 2.11 9.94
C ILE A 189 18.57 1.34 10.51
N TRP A 190 19.77 1.76 10.13
CA TRP A 190 20.98 1.39 10.82
C TRP A 190 20.98 2.15 12.15
N TRP A 191 20.36 1.58 13.18
CA TRP A 191 20.62 2.02 14.55
C TRP A 191 22.08 1.65 14.85
N ARG A 192 22.98 2.57 14.54
CA ARG A 192 24.29 2.55 15.13
C ARG A 192 24.14 3.08 16.54
N TRP A 193 23.97 2.20 17.50
CA TRP A 193 24.23 2.52 18.88
C TRP A 193 25.73 2.70 19.03
N THR A 194 26.21 3.90 19.22
CA THR A 194 27.55 4.22 19.78
C THR A 194 27.44 4.26 21.29
#